data_5d0f351656ee72f9863c429c5f419095
#
_entry.id   5d0f351656ee72f9863c429c5f419095
#
_cell.length_a   1.000
_cell.length_b   1.000
_cell.length_c   1.000
_cell.angle_alpha   90.00
_cell.angle_beta   90.00
_cell.angle_gamma   90.00
#
_symmetry.space_group_name_H-M   'P 1'
#
loop_
_entity.id
_entity.type
_entity.pdbx_description
1 polymer ?
#
loop_
_entity_poly.entity_id
_entity_poly.type
_entity_poly.pdbx_seq_one_letter_code
_entity_poly.pdbx_strand_id
1 'polypeptide(L)'
;MRRNLTDIDALKALAHPLRQQMFTHLNRHGPATSADLAAHFGADRGGTSYHLRQLARYNFIEEDRSVGRRKYWRAKPLDLRLPYASEDPDVSAAADAIGQQWMDQGRRDLAAYLSERESHGEFGEAAMHSFGNTTLTAAELKQFSEEYVAFLTRWHRDPATAAEGARPVTVLFNAFPTPS
;
A
#
# COMPACT_ATOMS: atom_id res chain seq x y z
N MET A 1 1.81 -7.70 -10.19
CA MET A 1 1.94 -9.16 -9.91
C MET A 1 1.22 -9.47 -8.61
N ARG A 2 0.31 -10.47 -8.59
CA ARG A 2 -0.42 -10.90 -7.38
C ARG A 2 0.52 -11.64 -6.42
N ARG A 3 0.45 -11.33 -5.13
CA ARG A 3 1.19 -12.03 -4.08
C ARG A 3 0.31 -12.29 -2.87
N ASN A 4 0.02 -13.55 -2.61
CA ASN A 4 -0.58 -13.96 -1.34
C ASN A 4 0.51 -13.98 -0.27
N LEU A 5 0.30 -13.27 0.82
CA LEU A 5 1.22 -13.21 1.95
C LEU A 5 0.88 -14.34 2.93
N THR A 6 1.47 -15.51 2.72
CA THR A 6 1.29 -16.68 3.61
C THR A 6 2.55 -16.98 4.43
N ASP A 7 3.68 -16.39 4.08
CA ASP A 7 4.93 -16.50 4.82
C ASP A 7 4.89 -15.59 6.04
N ILE A 8 4.97 -16.17 7.24
CA ILE A 8 4.92 -15.47 8.52
C ILE A 8 6.04 -14.43 8.66
N ASP A 9 7.23 -14.71 8.19
CA ASP A 9 8.34 -13.75 8.26
C ASP A 9 8.13 -12.56 7.35
N ALA A 10 7.55 -12.77 6.16
CA ALA A 10 7.15 -11.69 5.26
C ALA A 10 6.02 -10.84 5.88
N LEU A 11 5.00 -11.48 6.49
CA LEU A 11 3.95 -10.77 7.23
C LEU A 11 4.53 -9.96 8.38
N LYS A 12 5.35 -10.54 9.25
CA LYS A 12 6.03 -9.84 10.35
C LYS A 12 6.95 -8.71 9.84
N ALA A 13 7.58 -8.92 8.68
CA ALA A 13 8.35 -7.85 8.06
C ALA A 13 7.47 -6.67 7.63
N LEU A 14 6.30 -6.92 7.05
CA LEU A 14 5.38 -5.86 6.62
C LEU A 14 4.56 -5.28 7.79
N ALA A 15 4.27 -6.03 8.84
CA ALA A 15 3.48 -5.58 9.99
C ALA A 15 4.15 -4.47 10.82
N HIS A 16 5.45 -4.23 10.66
CA HIS A 16 6.14 -3.17 11.40
C HIS A 16 5.71 -1.77 10.87
N PRO A 17 5.21 -0.86 11.73
CA PRO A 17 4.61 0.41 11.30
C PRO A 17 5.53 1.26 10.39
N LEU A 18 6.78 1.47 10.78
CA LEU A 18 7.71 2.27 9.98
C LEU A 18 8.02 1.62 8.63
N ARG A 19 8.08 0.29 8.55
CA ARG A 19 8.28 -0.41 7.26
C ARG A 19 7.08 -0.24 6.33
N GLN A 20 5.85 -0.30 6.86
CA GLN A 20 4.65 0.00 6.06
C GLN A 20 4.65 1.44 5.55
N GLN A 21 4.99 2.41 6.41
CA GLN A 21 5.07 3.81 6.01
C GLN A 21 6.12 4.02 4.90
N MET A 22 7.31 3.40 5.02
CA MET A 22 8.33 3.45 3.98
C MET A 22 7.86 2.80 2.67
N PHE A 23 7.22 1.65 2.75
CA PHE A 23 6.67 0.95 1.58
C PHE A 23 5.60 1.80 0.89
N THR A 24 4.66 2.37 1.65
CA THR A 24 3.63 3.28 1.15
C THR A 24 4.23 4.53 0.52
N HIS A 25 5.25 5.12 1.15
CA HIS A 25 5.93 6.30 0.61
C HIS A 25 6.57 6.00 -0.75
N LEU A 26 7.30 4.88 -0.86
CA LEU A 26 7.93 4.47 -2.12
C LEU A 26 6.90 4.18 -3.22
N ASN A 27 5.73 3.62 -2.86
CA ASN A 27 4.62 3.42 -3.81
C ASN A 27 4.03 4.74 -4.32
N ARG A 28 3.92 5.74 -3.45
CA ARG A 28 3.27 7.03 -3.78
C ARG A 28 4.19 8.01 -4.48
N HIS A 29 5.45 8.06 -4.06
CA HIS A 29 6.37 9.12 -4.45
C HIS A 29 7.53 8.62 -5.33
N GLY A 30 7.61 7.31 -5.58
CA GLY A 30 8.66 6.71 -6.38
C GLY A 30 9.96 6.45 -5.59
N PRO A 31 11.07 6.24 -6.31
CA PRO A 31 12.32 5.82 -5.71
C PRO A 31 12.93 6.84 -4.76
N ALA A 32 13.37 6.39 -3.58
CA ALA A 32 14.04 7.22 -2.58
C ALA A 32 15.23 6.50 -1.95
N THR A 33 16.18 7.27 -1.40
CA THR A 33 17.32 6.73 -0.64
C THR A 33 16.95 6.53 0.83
N SER A 34 17.77 5.76 1.56
CA SER A 34 17.62 5.64 3.02
C SER A 34 17.78 6.98 3.75
N ALA A 35 18.55 7.91 3.19
CA ALA A 35 18.72 9.24 3.77
C ALA A 35 17.45 10.10 3.60
N ASP A 36 16.82 10.05 2.42
CA ASP A 36 15.58 10.78 2.13
C ASP A 36 14.45 10.29 3.05
N LEU A 37 14.31 8.96 3.18
CA LEU A 37 13.29 8.34 4.04
C LEU A 37 13.57 8.63 5.53
N ALA A 38 14.83 8.57 5.96
CA ALA A 38 15.20 8.93 7.33
C ALA A 38 14.83 10.38 7.66
N ALA A 39 15.10 11.31 6.76
CA ALA A 39 14.73 12.71 6.92
C ALA A 39 13.20 12.90 6.93
N HIS A 40 12.48 12.22 6.02
CA HIS A 40 11.03 12.32 5.91
C HIS A 40 10.30 11.82 7.16
N PHE A 41 10.76 10.69 7.74
CA PHE A 41 10.11 10.06 8.90
C PHE A 41 10.73 10.48 10.25
N GLY A 42 11.72 11.36 10.29
CA GLY A 42 12.41 11.72 11.52
C GLY A 42 13.13 10.54 12.18
N ALA A 43 13.58 9.56 11.39
CA ALA A 43 14.20 8.32 11.85
C ALA A 43 15.72 8.37 11.70
N ASP A 44 16.44 7.51 12.44
CA ASP A 44 17.86 7.38 12.25
C ASP A 44 18.22 6.65 10.94
N ARG A 45 19.36 6.96 10.34
CA ARG A 45 19.78 6.39 9.05
C ARG A 45 20.10 4.91 9.12
N GLY A 46 20.65 4.45 10.25
CA GLY A 46 21.01 3.05 10.45
C GLY A 46 19.77 2.17 10.50
N GLY A 47 18.79 2.55 11.33
CA GLY A 47 17.49 1.90 11.44
C GLY A 47 16.72 1.92 10.12
N THR A 48 16.69 3.07 9.42
CA THR A 48 16.06 3.18 8.09
C THR A 48 16.70 2.22 7.09
N SER A 49 18.03 2.16 7.03
CA SER A 49 18.73 1.22 6.15
C SER A 49 18.46 -0.25 6.52
N TYR A 50 18.31 -0.56 7.80
CA TYR A 50 17.93 -1.89 8.26
C TYR A 50 16.50 -2.23 7.79
N HIS A 51 15.54 -1.34 7.99
CA HIS A 51 14.15 -1.55 7.58
C HIS A 51 14.01 -1.74 6.07
N LEU A 52 14.72 -0.98 5.27
CA LEU A 52 14.75 -1.15 3.80
C LEU A 52 15.32 -2.51 3.40
N ARG A 53 16.41 -2.97 4.03
CA ARG A 53 16.95 -4.31 3.78
C ARG A 53 15.95 -5.41 4.13
N GLN A 54 15.18 -5.25 5.23
CA GLN A 54 14.12 -6.19 5.58
C GLN A 54 13.01 -6.22 4.52
N LEU A 55 12.54 -5.07 4.06
CA LEU A 55 11.56 -5.00 2.96
C LEU A 55 12.09 -5.64 1.67
N ALA A 56 13.36 -5.39 1.33
CA ALA A 56 13.99 -5.98 0.14
C ALA A 56 14.18 -7.49 0.26
N ARG A 57 14.58 -7.99 1.44
CA ARG A 57 14.73 -9.42 1.72
C ARG A 57 13.45 -10.20 1.42
N TYR A 58 12.29 -9.62 1.76
CA TYR A 58 10.98 -10.22 1.51
C TYR A 58 10.32 -9.73 0.22
N ASN A 59 11.09 -9.17 -0.72
CA ASN A 59 10.63 -8.77 -2.04
C ASN A 59 9.47 -7.75 -2.08
N PHE A 60 9.34 -6.88 -1.08
CA PHE A 60 8.40 -5.76 -1.13
C PHE A 60 8.96 -4.57 -1.91
N ILE A 61 10.26 -4.38 -1.84
CA ILE A 61 11.00 -3.34 -2.56
C ILE A 61 12.20 -3.95 -3.29
N GLU A 62 12.79 -3.17 -4.19
CA GLU A 62 14.03 -3.53 -4.88
C GLU A 62 14.92 -2.30 -5.07
N GLU A 63 16.19 -2.53 -5.36
CA GLU A 63 17.09 -1.45 -5.76
C GLU A 63 16.72 -0.99 -7.17
N ASP A 64 16.40 0.31 -7.30
CA ASP A 64 16.05 0.93 -8.59
C ASP A 64 17.31 1.31 -9.35
N ARG A 65 18.18 2.09 -8.70
CA ARG A 65 19.46 2.54 -9.24
C ARG A 65 20.44 2.91 -8.13
N SER A 66 21.71 2.99 -8.48
CA SER A 66 22.75 3.57 -7.64
C SER A 66 23.38 4.79 -8.30
N VAL A 67 23.60 5.86 -7.52
CA VAL A 67 24.30 7.07 -7.95
C VAL A 67 25.46 7.31 -6.98
N GLY A 68 26.68 6.99 -7.39
CA GLY A 68 27.84 6.93 -6.51
C GLY A 68 27.62 5.89 -5.41
N ARG A 69 27.64 6.34 -4.13
CA ARG A 69 27.39 5.47 -2.97
C ARG A 69 25.91 5.43 -2.53
N ARG A 70 25.02 6.15 -3.23
CA ARG A 70 23.60 6.26 -2.87
C ARG A 70 22.80 5.20 -3.61
N LYS A 71 22.13 4.32 -2.86
CA LYS A 71 21.17 3.34 -3.39
C LYS A 71 19.78 3.93 -3.31
N TYR A 72 19.06 3.91 -4.42
CA TYR A 72 17.64 4.26 -4.51
C TYR A 72 16.82 2.98 -4.46
N TRP A 73 15.81 2.99 -3.64
CA TRP A 73 14.87 1.89 -3.46
C TRP A 73 13.53 2.26 -4.05
N ARG A 74 12.90 1.33 -4.75
CA ARG A 74 11.53 1.47 -5.22
C ARG A 74 10.65 0.35 -4.70
N ALA A 75 9.35 0.63 -4.51
CA ALA A 75 8.38 -0.41 -4.24
C ALA A 75 8.15 -1.28 -5.47
N LYS A 76 7.98 -2.58 -5.26
CA LYS A 76 7.53 -3.46 -6.33
C LYS A 76 6.03 -3.29 -6.54
N PRO A 77 5.54 -3.27 -7.80
CA PRO A 77 4.11 -3.21 -8.10
C PRO A 77 3.46 -4.56 -7.72
N LEU A 78 3.00 -4.67 -6.49
CA LEU A 78 2.41 -5.87 -5.93
C LEU A 78 0.95 -5.64 -5.56
N ASP A 79 0.07 -6.55 -5.98
CA ASP A 79 -1.25 -6.77 -5.40
C ASP A 79 -1.04 -7.67 -4.17
N LEU A 80 -0.91 -7.06 -3.00
CA LEU A 80 -0.70 -7.75 -1.74
C LEU A 80 -2.03 -8.23 -1.18
N ARG A 81 -2.15 -9.54 -0.93
CA ARG A 81 -3.33 -10.15 -0.33
C ARG A 81 -2.97 -10.80 0.99
N LEU A 82 -3.67 -10.37 2.03
CA LEU A 82 -3.58 -10.98 3.35
C LEU A 82 -4.40 -12.28 3.37
N PRO A 83 -3.98 -13.28 4.15
CA PRO A 83 -4.80 -14.47 4.36
C PRO A 83 -6.10 -14.09 5.06
N TYR A 84 -7.21 -14.69 4.65
CA TYR A 84 -8.52 -14.51 5.30
C TYR A 84 -8.54 -15.15 6.70
N ALA A 85 -7.95 -16.32 6.82
CA ALA A 85 -7.79 -17.05 8.07
C ALA A 85 -6.54 -17.93 7.99
N SER A 86 -5.95 -18.22 9.12
CA SER A 86 -4.84 -19.17 9.26
C SER A 86 -5.01 -19.97 10.53
N GLU A 87 -4.63 -21.25 10.50
CA GLU A 87 -4.55 -22.08 11.70
C GLU A 87 -3.41 -21.63 12.62
N ASP A 88 -2.42 -20.91 12.06
CA ASP A 88 -1.33 -20.31 12.82
C ASP A 88 -1.77 -18.94 13.39
N PRO A 89 -1.87 -18.81 14.73
CA PRO A 89 -2.27 -17.57 15.39
C PRO A 89 -1.34 -16.39 15.09
N ASP A 90 -0.05 -16.63 14.91
CA ASP A 90 0.93 -15.60 14.59
C ASP A 90 0.71 -15.03 13.19
N VAL A 91 0.33 -15.88 12.23
CA VAL A 91 -0.02 -15.46 10.86
C VAL A 91 -1.27 -14.60 10.89
N SER A 92 -2.31 -15.03 11.61
CA SER A 92 -3.55 -14.27 11.76
C SER A 92 -3.29 -12.91 12.42
N ALA A 93 -2.58 -12.87 13.53
CA ALA A 93 -2.25 -11.64 14.24
C ALA A 93 -1.43 -10.65 13.37
N ALA A 94 -0.47 -11.16 12.61
CA ALA A 94 0.32 -10.31 11.71
C ALA A 94 -0.52 -9.77 10.53
N ALA A 95 -1.41 -10.59 9.96
CA ALA A 95 -2.33 -10.15 8.91
C ALA A 95 -3.31 -9.09 9.41
N ASP A 96 -3.90 -9.30 10.59
CA ASP A 96 -4.81 -8.35 11.24
C ASP A 96 -4.11 -7.00 11.51
N ALA A 97 -2.88 -7.04 12.04
CA ALA A 97 -2.10 -5.82 12.28
C ALA A 97 -1.84 -5.03 10.99
N ILE A 98 -1.55 -5.72 9.88
CA ILE A 98 -1.37 -5.09 8.57
C ILE A 98 -2.70 -4.49 8.09
N GLY A 99 -3.78 -5.24 8.16
CA GLY A 99 -5.11 -4.81 7.74
C GLY A 99 -5.58 -3.57 8.51
N GLN A 100 -5.39 -3.55 9.83
CA GLN A 100 -5.72 -2.39 10.68
C GLN A 100 -4.90 -1.15 10.28
N GLN A 101 -3.60 -1.30 10.06
CA GLN A 101 -2.75 -0.18 9.64
C GLN A 101 -3.16 0.37 8.27
N TRP A 102 -3.56 -0.48 7.32
CA TRP A 102 -4.08 -0.04 6.02
C TRP A 102 -5.38 0.72 6.15
N MET A 103 -6.33 0.22 6.96
CA MET A 103 -7.59 0.92 7.21
C MET A 103 -7.36 2.28 7.91
N ASP A 104 -6.48 2.32 8.91
CA ASP A 104 -6.16 3.55 9.63
C ASP A 104 -5.50 4.58 8.72
N GLN A 105 -4.58 4.15 7.86
CA GLN A 105 -3.96 5.04 6.88
C GLN A 105 -5.00 5.55 5.88
N GLY A 106 -5.85 4.67 5.35
CA GLY A 106 -6.90 5.05 4.43
C GLY A 106 -7.88 6.05 5.02
N ARG A 107 -8.28 5.86 6.29
CA ARG A 107 -9.15 6.82 7.01
C ARG A 107 -8.48 8.18 7.19
N ARG A 108 -7.18 8.21 7.54
CA ARG A 108 -6.44 9.48 7.65
C ARG A 108 -6.34 10.19 6.31
N ASP A 109 -6.00 9.48 5.24
CA ASP A 109 -5.89 10.06 3.90
C ASP A 109 -7.23 10.63 3.43
N LEU A 110 -8.33 9.90 3.64
CA LEU A 110 -9.67 10.36 3.27
C LEU A 110 -10.09 11.58 4.12
N ALA A 111 -9.85 11.57 5.43
CA ALA A 111 -10.15 12.70 6.29
C ALA A 111 -9.37 13.95 5.89
N ALA A 112 -8.08 13.83 5.59
CA ALA A 112 -7.26 14.92 5.10
C ALA A 112 -7.79 15.47 3.77
N TYR A 113 -8.09 14.58 2.81
CA TYR A 113 -8.70 15.00 1.54
C TYR A 113 -10.03 15.76 1.75
N LEU A 114 -10.92 15.25 2.58
CA LEU A 114 -12.23 15.88 2.81
C LEU A 114 -12.12 17.25 3.48
N SER A 115 -11.10 17.47 4.32
CA SER A 115 -10.85 18.78 4.95
C SER A 115 -10.31 19.83 3.98
N GLU A 116 -9.67 19.41 2.88
CA GLU A 116 -8.98 20.28 1.94
C GLU A 116 -9.51 20.14 0.49
N ARG A 117 -10.64 19.44 0.28
CA ARG A 117 -11.11 19.07 -1.07
C ARG A 117 -11.23 20.23 -2.04
N GLU A 118 -11.60 21.43 -1.56
CA GLU A 118 -11.74 22.62 -2.40
C GLU A 118 -10.39 23.13 -2.93
N SER A 119 -9.30 22.85 -2.22
CA SER A 119 -7.94 23.23 -2.64
C SER A 119 -7.37 22.32 -3.74
N HIS A 120 -8.01 21.19 -4.03
CA HIS A 120 -7.51 20.23 -5.01
C HIS A 120 -7.86 20.57 -6.47
N GLY A 121 -8.74 21.57 -6.72
CA GLY A 121 -9.14 21.99 -8.06
C GLY A 121 -9.70 20.82 -8.89
N GLU A 122 -9.24 20.66 -10.13
CA GLU A 122 -9.69 19.60 -11.06
C GLU A 122 -9.59 18.18 -10.46
N PHE A 123 -8.61 17.93 -9.58
CA PHE A 123 -8.52 16.64 -8.87
C PHE A 123 -9.64 16.46 -7.85
N GLY A 124 -10.11 17.54 -7.23
CA GLY A 124 -11.26 17.52 -6.34
C GLY A 124 -12.56 17.22 -7.09
N GLU A 125 -12.73 17.82 -8.26
CA GLU A 125 -13.88 17.59 -9.14
C GLU A 125 -13.92 16.17 -9.72
N ALA A 126 -12.75 15.61 -10.04
CA ALA A 126 -12.60 14.24 -10.56
C ALA A 126 -12.66 13.15 -9.48
N ALA A 127 -12.53 13.52 -8.21
CA ALA A 127 -12.53 12.55 -7.11
C ALA A 127 -13.94 11.98 -6.88
N MET A 128 -14.00 10.71 -6.52
CA MET A 128 -15.24 10.00 -6.23
C MET A 128 -15.22 9.45 -4.81
N HIS A 129 -16.29 9.69 -4.07
CA HIS A 129 -16.59 9.00 -2.82
C HIS A 129 -17.91 8.27 -2.99
N SER A 130 -17.87 6.95 -3.01
CA SER A 130 -19.03 6.11 -3.26
C SER A 130 -19.27 5.12 -2.13
N PHE A 131 -20.54 4.92 -1.80
CA PHE A 131 -21.02 3.89 -0.90
C PHE A 131 -22.17 3.16 -1.55
N GLY A 132 -22.20 1.84 -1.46
CA GLY A 132 -23.29 1.03 -2.04
C GLY A 132 -23.42 -0.33 -1.36
N ASN A 133 -24.55 -0.96 -1.57
CA ASN A 133 -24.83 -2.31 -1.11
C ASN A 133 -25.30 -3.17 -2.29
N THR A 134 -24.94 -4.43 -2.28
CA THR A 134 -25.42 -5.42 -3.24
C THR A 134 -25.54 -6.78 -2.56
N THR A 135 -26.22 -7.70 -3.20
CA THR A 135 -26.39 -9.07 -2.68
C THR A 135 -25.67 -10.03 -3.61
N LEU A 136 -24.67 -10.71 -3.10
CA LEU A 136 -23.81 -11.63 -3.86
C LEU A 136 -23.67 -12.96 -3.12
N THR A 137 -23.55 -14.03 -3.88
CA THR A 137 -23.02 -15.29 -3.38
C THR A 137 -21.51 -15.17 -3.12
N ALA A 138 -20.92 -16.10 -2.37
CA ALA A 138 -19.47 -16.12 -2.14
C ALA A 138 -18.66 -16.22 -3.45
N ALA A 139 -19.17 -16.96 -4.44
CA ALA A 139 -18.54 -17.08 -5.76
C ALA A 139 -18.56 -15.74 -6.52
N GLU A 140 -19.71 -15.05 -6.51
CA GLU A 140 -19.85 -13.73 -7.15
C GLU A 140 -19.01 -12.67 -6.44
N LEU A 141 -18.93 -12.67 -5.10
CA LEU A 141 -18.07 -11.77 -4.35
C LEU A 141 -16.58 -11.97 -4.71
N LYS A 142 -16.16 -13.23 -4.88
CA LYS A 142 -14.82 -13.55 -5.34
C LYS A 142 -14.55 -13.00 -6.74
N GLN A 143 -15.46 -13.24 -7.68
CA GLN A 143 -15.35 -12.72 -9.05
C GLN A 143 -15.33 -11.19 -9.06
N PHE A 144 -16.22 -10.54 -8.34
CA PHE A 144 -16.26 -9.08 -8.18
C PHE A 144 -14.93 -8.50 -7.70
N SER A 145 -14.33 -9.13 -6.68
CA SER A 145 -13.03 -8.73 -6.16
C SER A 145 -11.90 -8.91 -7.19
N GLU A 146 -11.95 -9.97 -7.99
CA GLU A 146 -10.96 -10.22 -9.05
C GLU A 146 -11.09 -9.20 -10.20
N GLU A 147 -12.30 -8.88 -10.60
CA GLU A 147 -12.57 -7.84 -11.62
C GLU A 147 -12.11 -6.45 -11.16
N TYR A 148 -12.36 -6.11 -9.89
CA TYR A 148 -11.88 -4.87 -9.30
C TYR A 148 -10.35 -4.77 -9.34
N VAL A 149 -9.63 -5.82 -8.95
CA VAL A 149 -8.16 -5.84 -9.02
C VAL A 149 -7.66 -5.73 -10.45
N ALA A 150 -8.31 -6.42 -11.41
CA ALA A 150 -7.97 -6.30 -12.81
C ALA A 150 -8.20 -4.86 -13.33
N PHE A 151 -9.27 -4.21 -12.89
CA PHE A 151 -9.52 -2.80 -13.18
C PHE A 151 -8.40 -1.91 -12.64
N LEU A 152 -8.05 -2.02 -11.37
CA LEU A 152 -6.96 -1.24 -10.77
C LEU A 152 -5.61 -1.46 -11.46
N THR A 153 -5.32 -2.70 -11.85
CA THR A 153 -4.07 -3.03 -12.53
C THR A 153 -3.93 -2.26 -13.87
N ARG A 154 -5.02 -2.04 -14.60
CA ARG A 154 -5.02 -1.24 -15.83
C ARG A 154 -4.71 0.24 -15.57
N TRP A 155 -5.05 0.73 -14.40
CA TRP A 155 -4.83 2.13 -13.98
C TRP A 155 -3.54 2.34 -13.20
N HIS A 156 -2.82 1.27 -12.86
CA HIS A 156 -1.54 1.42 -12.18
C HIS A 156 -0.54 2.19 -13.06
N ARG A 157 0.09 3.19 -12.47
CA ARG A 157 1.17 3.98 -13.10
C ARG A 157 2.37 3.98 -12.15
N ASP A 158 3.55 3.84 -12.73
CA ASP A 158 4.79 4.00 -11.97
C ASP A 158 5.00 5.50 -11.71
N PRO A 159 5.15 5.93 -10.45
CA PRO A 159 5.40 7.34 -10.13
C PRO A 159 6.63 7.92 -10.84
N ALA A 160 7.64 7.08 -11.13
CA ALA A 160 8.86 7.52 -11.80
C ALA A 160 8.66 7.88 -13.30
N THR A 161 7.58 7.37 -13.91
CA THR A 161 7.26 7.55 -15.34
C THR A 161 5.87 8.13 -15.55
N ALA A 162 5.23 8.62 -14.48
CA ALA A 162 3.91 9.23 -14.56
C ALA A 162 3.95 10.51 -15.42
N ALA A 163 2.82 10.80 -16.07
CA ALA A 163 2.68 12.00 -16.90
C ALA A 163 2.86 13.29 -16.07
N GLU A 164 3.27 14.35 -16.72
CA GLU A 164 3.33 15.68 -16.08
C GLU A 164 1.97 16.07 -15.50
N GLY A 165 1.96 16.60 -14.28
CA GLY A 165 0.73 16.93 -13.55
C GLY A 165 0.06 15.76 -12.84
N ALA A 166 0.51 14.50 -13.03
CA ALA A 166 -0.03 13.37 -12.31
C ALA A 166 0.23 13.49 -10.80
N ARG A 167 -0.73 13.05 -9.99
CA ARG A 167 -0.65 13.05 -8.52
C ARG A 167 -0.93 11.65 -7.98
N PRO A 168 -0.36 11.28 -6.82
CA PRO A 168 -0.76 10.06 -6.13
C PRO A 168 -2.25 10.07 -5.80
N VAL A 169 -2.95 8.97 -6.10
CA VAL A 169 -4.37 8.78 -5.79
C VAL A 169 -4.51 7.59 -4.87
N THR A 170 -5.17 7.79 -3.72
CA THR A 170 -5.53 6.71 -2.81
C THR A 170 -6.88 6.12 -3.22
N VAL A 171 -6.93 4.82 -3.40
CA VAL A 171 -8.15 4.07 -3.67
C VAL A 171 -8.42 3.14 -2.49
N LEU A 172 -9.57 3.29 -1.85
CA LEU A 172 -10.03 2.42 -0.76
C LEU A 172 -11.14 1.52 -1.28
N PHE A 173 -10.95 0.23 -1.16
CA PHE A 173 -11.96 -0.74 -1.56
C PHE A 173 -12.11 -1.79 -0.47
N ASN A 174 -13.34 -1.95 0.00
CA ASN A 174 -13.70 -2.98 0.95
C ASN A 174 -15.02 -3.61 0.49
N ALA A 175 -15.03 -4.90 0.24
CA ALA A 175 -16.22 -5.68 -0.05
C ALA A 175 -16.25 -6.88 0.90
N PHE A 176 -17.27 -6.92 1.75
CA PHE A 176 -17.40 -7.91 2.82
C PHE A 176 -18.87 -8.17 3.11
N PRO A 177 -19.22 -9.36 3.63
CA PRO A 177 -20.58 -9.63 4.10
C PRO A 177 -20.95 -8.66 5.23
N THR A 178 -22.16 -8.10 5.18
CA THR A 178 -22.67 -7.33 6.32
C THR A 178 -22.85 -8.24 7.53
N PRO A 179 -22.48 -7.78 8.74
CA PRO A 179 -22.81 -8.52 9.96
C PRO A 179 -24.31 -8.76 10.08
N SER A 180 -24.67 -9.98 10.51
CA SER A 180 -26.06 -10.36 10.82
C SER A 180 -26.53 -9.77 12.14
#